data_ce30ae8e255f0bc82eabfbba77209a97
#
_entry.id   ce30ae8e255f0bc82eabfbba77209a97
#
_cell.length_a   1.000
_cell.length_b   1.000
_cell.length_c   1.000
_cell.angle_alpha   90.00
_cell.angle_beta   90.00
_cell.angle_gamma   90.00
#
_symmetry.space_group_name_H-M   'P 1'
#
loop_
_entity.id
_entity.type
_entity.pdbx_description
1 polymer ?
#
loop_
_entity_poly.entity_id
_entity_poly.type
_entity_poly.pdbx_seq_one_letter_code
_entity_poly.pdbx_strand_id
1 'polypeptide(L)'
;MEYQKLYDDANIDKHIMAASEKYDDGNMEKMLGIGLNMPFEAANSASRKVMFSQHYQQHVCLENAEVPYISTGYENLFGQHSSSFIKADRAWSVIAKIEKFSNRPGHHYYLFVIDENNNMDVIERVSYCHNTESYGFLYNNDYLDSLNVNDVIPLGKTIKKSKSFDDYDNYMAGRNLRVMYVSDAETTEDAIEISKSASQKLSRPEIKKISFLINDNDIPLNLYGDDNIYKIIPDIGENIKKGIVCGVRTERNDEIFFSQAAERLKTTLINDITYKAKGKVIDINVYCNKDISETPNGIYEGQLEFYVKDNKRFCTEVCNLLKNYIDNSMYKKSH
;
A
#
# COMPACT_ATOMS: atom_id res chain seq x y z
N MET A 1 -26.37 -19.73 23.24
CA MET A 1 -25.93 -19.98 24.65
C MET A 1 -24.44 -19.76 24.88
N GLU A 2 -23.54 -20.15 23.99
CA GLU A 2 -22.09 -19.90 24.17
C GLU A 2 -21.69 -18.41 24.08
N TYR A 3 -22.29 -17.66 23.17
CA TYR A 3 -21.99 -16.23 23.02
C TYR A 3 -22.45 -15.41 24.23
N GLN A 4 -23.58 -15.75 24.84
CA GLN A 4 -24.08 -15.07 26.04
C GLN A 4 -23.13 -15.29 27.22
N LYS A 5 -22.59 -16.51 27.35
CA LYS A 5 -21.65 -16.84 28.42
C LYS A 5 -20.32 -16.12 28.28
N LEU A 6 -19.80 -15.97 27.03
CA LEU A 6 -18.60 -15.17 26.73
C LEU A 6 -18.82 -13.69 27.06
N TYR A 7 -20.03 -13.19 26.82
CA TYR A 7 -20.39 -11.81 27.12
C TYR A 7 -20.47 -11.56 28.63
N ASP A 8 -21.05 -12.49 29.36
CA ASP A 8 -21.16 -12.45 30.82
C ASP A 8 -19.78 -12.62 31.50
N ASP A 9 -18.94 -13.51 30.99
CA ASP A 9 -17.59 -13.78 31.49
C ASP A 9 -16.61 -12.62 31.24
N ALA A 10 -16.83 -11.82 30.19
CA ALA A 10 -15.97 -10.68 29.87
C ALA A 10 -16.13 -9.46 30.79
N ASN A 11 -17.07 -9.48 31.71
CA ASN A 11 -17.37 -8.35 32.61
C ASN A 11 -17.51 -6.99 31.88
N ILE A 12 -18.09 -7.02 30.68
CA ILE A 12 -18.19 -5.84 29.79
C ILE A 12 -18.87 -4.69 30.48
N ASP A 13 -19.92 -4.96 31.29
CA ASP A 13 -20.64 -3.94 32.04
C ASP A 13 -19.74 -3.23 33.05
N LYS A 14 -18.84 -3.94 33.72
CA LYS A 14 -17.87 -3.33 34.64
C LYS A 14 -16.86 -2.46 33.90
N HIS A 15 -16.43 -2.88 32.71
CA HIS A 15 -15.54 -2.07 31.90
C HIS A 15 -16.22 -0.84 31.31
N ILE A 16 -17.49 -0.96 30.93
CA ILE A 16 -18.30 0.18 30.48
C ILE A 16 -18.54 1.14 31.63
N MET A 17 -18.90 0.66 32.82
CA MET A 17 -19.09 1.50 34.00
C MET A 17 -17.79 2.17 34.44
N ALA A 18 -16.68 1.44 34.49
CA ALA A 18 -15.38 2.02 34.83
C ALA A 18 -14.91 3.04 33.76
N ALA A 19 -15.22 2.82 32.50
CA ALA A 19 -14.97 3.80 31.45
C ALA A 19 -15.88 5.02 31.60
N SER A 20 -17.18 4.81 31.93
CA SER A 20 -18.15 5.88 32.19
C SER A 20 -17.71 6.75 33.35
N GLU A 21 -17.38 6.17 34.50
CA GLU A 21 -16.88 6.89 35.67
C GLU A 21 -15.59 7.68 35.35
N LYS A 22 -14.72 7.11 34.52
CA LYS A 22 -13.46 7.76 34.09
C LYS A 22 -13.68 8.93 33.15
N TYR A 23 -14.80 8.94 32.43
CA TYR A 23 -15.15 10.00 31.47
C TYR A 23 -16.15 11.03 32.03
N ASP A 24 -16.62 10.85 33.25
CA ASP A 24 -17.60 11.74 33.91
C ASP A 24 -16.96 13.02 34.50
N ASP A 25 -15.70 13.26 34.20
CA ASP A 25 -14.99 14.49 34.57
C ASP A 25 -15.33 15.72 33.71
N GLY A 26 -16.28 15.57 32.79
CA GLY A 26 -16.74 16.63 31.91
C GLY A 26 -15.75 16.98 30.79
N ASN A 27 -14.65 16.25 30.69
CA ASN A 27 -13.63 16.48 29.64
C ASN A 27 -13.99 15.74 28.36
N MET A 28 -14.70 16.45 27.48
CA MET A 28 -15.12 15.91 26.19
C MET A 28 -13.97 15.48 25.28
N GLU A 29 -12.77 16.02 25.48
CA GLU A 29 -11.59 15.66 24.68
C GLU A 29 -11.21 14.19 24.89
N LYS A 30 -11.45 13.63 26.08
CA LYS A 30 -11.22 12.21 26.36
C LYS A 30 -12.24 11.28 25.71
N MET A 31 -13.41 11.79 25.37
CA MET A 31 -14.47 11.03 24.70
C MET A 31 -14.24 10.94 23.17
N LEU A 32 -13.42 11.81 22.64
CA LEU A 32 -13.13 11.89 21.22
C LEU A 32 -11.83 11.15 20.92
N GLY A 33 -11.77 10.44 19.80
CA GLY A 33 -10.55 9.76 19.37
C GLY A 33 -9.38 10.72 19.12
N ILE A 34 -8.17 10.18 19.04
CA ILE A 34 -6.93 10.95 18.84
C ILE A 34 -7.05 11.90 17.64
N GLY A 35 -7.64 11.45 16.53
CA GLY A 35 -7.80 12.26 15.31
C GLY A 35 -8.56 13.57 15.56
N LEU A 36 -9.57 13.57 16.46
CA LEU A 36 -10.37 14.75 16.76
C LEU A 36 -9.65 15.78 17.65
N ASN A 37 -8.53 15.40 18.22
CA ASN A 37 -7.67 16.29 19.03
C ASN A 37 -6.42 16.74 18.27
N MET A 38 -6.32 16.44 16.99
CA MET A 38 -5.25 16.93 16.13
C MET A 38 -5.40 18.44 15.85
N PRO A 39 -4.32 19.18 15.53
CA PRO A 39 -4.35 20.63 15.40
C PRO A 39 -5.40 21.18 14.45
N PHE A 40 -5.67 20.48 13.36
CA PHE A 40 -6.65 20.89 12.35
C PHE A 40 -8.11 20.80 12.82
N GLU A 41 -8.38 20.07 13.90
CA GLU A 41 -9.70 19.93 14.49
C GLU A 41 -9.81 20.50 15.91
N ALA A 42 -8.69 20.79 16.55
CA ALA A 42 -8.66 21.22 17.95
C ALA A 42 -9.50 22.45 18.23
N ALA A 43 -9.56 23.38 17.27
CA ALA A 43 -10.32 24.61 17.37
C ALA A 43 -11.83 24.45 17.09
N ASN A 44 -12.27 23.29 16.61
CA ASN A 44 -13.67 23.07 16.32
C ASN A 44 -14.49 22.77 17.60
N SER A 45 -15.78 23.15 17.60
CA SER A 45 -16.70 22.77 18.65
C SER A 45 -16.93 21.26 18.68
N ALA A 46 -17.30 20.71 19.82
CA ALA A 46 -17.54 19.27 19.98
C ALA A 46 -18.57 18.71 18.99
N SER A 47 -19.66 19.44 18.73
CA SER A 47 -20.66 19.04 17.74
C SER A 47 -20.10 19.02 16.32
N ARG A 48 -19.26 19.98 15.97
CA ARG A 48 -18.56 19.99 14.68
C ARG A 48 -17.59 18.82 14.55
N LYS A 49 -16.82 18.52 15.59
CA LYS A 49 -15.90 17.38 15.61
C LYS A 49 -16.62 16.07 15.30
N VAL A 50 -17.77 15.82 15.94
CA VAL A 50 -18.57 14.61 15.70
C VAL A 50 -19.13 14.59 14.28
N MET A 51 -19.61 15.72 13.76
CA MET A 51 -20.15 15.84 12.41
C MET A 51 -19.07 15.59 11.36
N PHE A 52 -17.84 16.00 11.59
CA PHE A 52 -16.71 15.84 10.68
C PHE A 52 -15.95 14.53 10.88
N SER A 53 -16.42 13.61 11.70
CA SER A 53 -15.78 12.30 11.87
C SER A 53 -15.54 11.56 10.53
N GLN A 54 -16.40 11.77 9.55
CA GLN A 54 -16.24 11.24 8.20
C GLN A 54 -15.05 11.86 7.44
N HIS A 55 -14.65 13.07 7.76
CA HIS A 55 -13.51 13.73 7.13
C HIS A 55 -12.19 13.02 7.43
N TYR A 56 -12.07 12.33 8.55
CA TYR A 56 -10.88 11.56 8.89
C TYR A 56 -10.66 10.37 7.98
N GLN A 57 -11.73 9.76 7.50
CA GLN A 57 -11.65 8.67 6.53
C GLN A 57 -11.12 9.15 5.17
N GLN A 58 -11.17 10.46 4.92
CA GLN A 58 -10.72 11.09 3.70
C GLN A 58 -9.34 11.76 3.82
N HIS A 59 -8.72 11.72 5.00
CA HIS A 59 -7.38 12.24 5.19
C HIS A 59 -6.37 11.43 4.41
N VAL A 60 -5.50 12.13 3.70
CA VAL A 60 -4.44 11.54 2.88
C VAL A 60 -3.09 12.10 3.31
N CYS A 61 -2.06 11.25 3.24
CA CYS A 61 -0.69 11.68 3.49
C CYS A 61 -0.20 12.54 2.33
N LEU A 62 0.23 13.76 2.63
CA LEU A 62 0.86 14.65 1.66
C LEU A 62 2.35 14.32 1.52
N GLU A 63 2.89 14.44 0.31
CA GLU A 63 4.34 14.27 0.09
C GLU A 63 5.19 15.35 0.77
N ASN A 64 4.64 16.56 0.85
CA ASN A 64 5.33 17.74 1.34
C ASN A 64 4.61 18.32 2.56
N ALA A 65 4.22 17.48 3.52
CA ALA A 65 3.66 17.95 4.78
C ALA A 65 4.65 18.83 5.53
N GLU A 66 4.14 19.75 6.33
CA GLU A 66 4.93 20.67 7.16
C GLU A 66 4.57 20.49 8.63
N VAL A 67 5.54 20.69 9.50
CA VAL A 67 5.28 20.73 10.94
C VAL A 67 4.28 21.86 11.21
N PRO A 68 3.14 21.56 11.88
CA PRO A 68 2.14 22.57 12.17
C PRO A 68 2.68 23.61 13.15
N TYR A 69 2.29 24.89 12.99
CA TYR A 69 2.65 25.95 13.94
C TYR A 69 2.00 25.77 15.31
N ILE A 70 0.90 25.03 15.37
CA ILE A 70 0.18 24.71 16.60
C ILE A 70 0.21 23.20 16.77
N SER A 71 0.63 22.74 17.95
CA SER A 71 0.65 21.34 18.35
C SER A 71 -0.29 21.11 19.51
N THR A 72 -0.98 19.99 19.51
CA THR A 72 -1.87 19.56 20.61
C THR A 72 -1.24 18.48 21.47
N GLY A 73 -0.10 17.90 21.04
CA GLY A 73 0.56 16.78 21.70
C GLY A 73 0.02 15.40 21.32
N TYR A 74 -1.04 15.34 20.52
CA TYR A 74 -1.60 14.07 20.03
C TYR A 74 -0.91 13.56 18.77
N GLU A 75 -0.07 14.36 18.13
CA GLU A 75 0.59 14.06 16.87
C GLU A 75 1.47 12.80 16.95
N ASN A 76 2.17 12.63 18.06
CA ASN A 76 3.00 11.45 18.29
C ASN A 76 2.16 10.19 18.53
N LEU A 77 1.09 10.32 19.34
CA LEU A 77 0.17 9.21 19.61
C LEU A 77 -0.53 8.74 18.33
N PHE A 78 -0.91 9.65 17.47
CA PHE A 78 -1.52 9.31 16.18
C PHE A 78 -0.58 8.42 15.35
N GLY A 79 0.70 8.75 15.29
CA GLY A 79 1.71 7.98 14.58
C GLY A 79 1.83 6.54 15.07
N GLN A 80 1.79 6.34 16.39
CA GLN A 80 1.95 5.01 16.99
C GLN A 80 0.86 4.01 16.60
N HIS A 81 -0.29 4.48 16.16
CA HIS A 81 -1.44 3.65 15.79
C HIS A 81 -1.77 3.68 14.29
N SER A 82 -0.93 4.30 13.50
CA SER A 82 -1.14 4.43 12.05
C SER A 82 -0.37 3.36 11.28
N SER A 83 -1.01 2.77 10.25
CA SER A 83 -0.33 1.88 9.29
C SER A 83 0.74 2.61 8.46
N SER A 84 0.74 3.94 8.46
CA SER A 84 1.75 4.76 7.79
C SER A 84 3.04 4.93 8.60
N PHE A 85 3.10 4.29 9.76
CA PHE A 85 4.21 4.38 10.71
C PHE A 85 4.43 3.03 11.38
N ILE A 86 5.61 2.45 11.24
CA ILE A 86 5.93 1.11 11.76
C ILE A 86 7.14 1.21 12.67
N LYS A 87 6.97 0.80 13.93
CA LYS A 87 8.02 0.65 14.94
C LYS A 87 8.33 -0.80 15.23
N ALA A 88 9.55 -1.06 15.67
CA ALA A 88 9.93 -2.35 16.21
C ALA A 88 9.22 -2.57 17.57
N ASP A 89 8.41 -3.61 17.65
CA ASP A 89 7.70 -4.03 18.86
C ASP A 89 8.61 -4.74 19.87
N ARG A 90 9.78 -5.19 19.41
CA ARG A 90 10.85 -5.84 20.19
C ARG A 90 12.21 -5.60 19.55
N ALA A 91 13.27 -6.02 20.20
CA ALA A 91 14.59 -5.99 19.61
C ALA A 91 14.73 -7.11 18.57
N TRP A 92 15.20 -6.77 17.37
CA TRP A 92 15.36 -7.69 16.27
C TRP A 92 16.81 -7.77 15.80
N SER A 93 17.28 -8.96 15.47
CA SER A 93 18.56 -9.17 14.80
C SER A 93 18.32 -9.58 13.35
N VAL A 94 18.95 -8.92 12.40
CA VAL A 94 18.81 -9.20 10.97
C VAL A 94 19.63 -10.42 10.61
N ILE A 95 18.97 -11.51 10.17
CA ILE A 95 19.64 -12.77 9.81
C ILE A 95 19.84 -12.92 8.31
N ALA A 96 18.96 -12.32 7.50
CA ALA A 96 19.10 -12.35 6.05
C ALA A 96 18.40 -11.15 5.40
N LYS A 97 18.89 -10.77 4.23
CA LYS A 97 18.29 -9.78 3.32
C LYS A 97 18.16 -10.43 1.96
N ILE A 98 16.92 -10.67 1.53
CA ILE A 98 16.60 -11.34 0.25
C ILE A 98 15.91 -10.35 -0.66
N GLU A 99 16.53 -10.06 -1.80
CA GLU A 99 16.01 -9.11 -2.78
C GLU A 99 15.04 -9.79 -3.74
N LYS A 100 13.96 -9.07 -4.07
CA LYS A 100 13.04 -9.38 -5.14
C LYS A 100 13.22 -8.35 -6.25
N PHE A 101 13.39 -8.79 -7.49
CA PHE A 101 13.68 -7.90 -8.63
C PHE A 101 14.95 -7.05 -8.48
N SER A 102 16.05 -7.68 -8.06
CA SER A 102 17.34 -7.03 -7.76
C SER A 102 17.89 -6.11 -8.86
N ASN A 103 17.51 -6.34 -10.12
CA ASN A 103 17.97 -5.57 -11.28
C ASN A 103 17.00 -4.47 -11.73
N ARG A 104 15.99 -4.14 -10.92
CA ARG A 104 14.98 -3.15 -11.27
C ARG A 104 15.01 -1.94 -10.34
N PRO A 105 14.74 -0.73 -10.85
CA PRO A 105 14.65 0.45 -10.01
C PRO A 105 13.47 0.33 -9.05
N GLY A 106 13.71 0.60 -7.78
CA GLY A 106 12.74 0.43 -6.70
C GLY A 106 13.04 -0.85 -5.91
N HIS A 107 14.08 -0.80 -5.10
CA HIS A 107 14.52 -1.94 -4.28
C HIS A 107 13.36 -2.53 -3.48
N HIS A 108 12.96 -3.74 -3.82
CA HIS A 108 12.01 -4.54 -3.07
C HIS A 108 12.79 -5.70 -2.46
N TYR A 109 12.88 -5.75 -1.14
CA TYR A 109 13.55 -6.82 -0.42
C TYR A 109 12.84 -7.14 0.89
N TYR A 110 13.18 -8.29 1.42
CA TYR A 110 12.68 -8.78 2.69
C TYR A 110 13.85 -8.96 3.65
N LEU A 111 13.74 -8.35 4.83
CA LEU A 111 14.65 -8.61 5.95
C LEU A 111 14.02 -9.70 6.82
N PHE A 112 14.73 -10.80 6.98
CA PHE A 112 14.41 -11.84 7.94
C PHE A 112 15.09 -11.51 9.25
N VAL A 113 14.30 -11.43 10.30
CA VAL A 113 14.74 -10.97 11.61
C VAL A 113 14.36 -11.98 12.69
N ILE A 114 15.14 -12.05 13.77
CA ILE A 114 14.86 -12.89 14.93
C ILE A 114 14.91 -12.05 16.20
N ASP A 115 14.07 -12.41 17.17
CA ASP A 115 14.12 -11.86 18.52
C ASP A 115 15.04 -12.67 19.44
N GLU A 116 15.20 -12.24 20.69
CA GLU A 116 15.99 -12.92 21.72
C GLU A 116 15.48 -14.33 22.05
N ASN A 117 14.20 -14.62 21.75
CA ASN A 117 13.57 -15.92 21.97
C ASN A 117 13.67 -16.83 20.74
N ASN A 118 14.40 -16.41 19.71
CA ASN A 118 14.48 -17.06 18.41
C ASN A 118 13.12 -17.13 17.66
N ASN A 119 12.20 -16.19 17.89
CA ASN A 119 11.05 -16.06 17.03
C ASN A 119 11.45 -15.28 15.78
N MET A 120 11.10 -15.82 14.62
CA MET A 120 11.38 -15.20 13.32
C MET A 120 10.21 -14.31 12.91
N ASP A 121 10.55 -13.17 12.33
CA ASP A 121 9.59 -12.30 11.63
C ASP A 121 10.21 -11.77 10.34
N VAL A 122 9.40 -11.14 9.52
CA VAL A 122 9.80 -10.65 8.19
C VAL A 122 9.39 -9.19 8.04
N ILE A 123 10.38 -8.35 7.77
CA ILE A 123 10.16 -6.93 7.49
C ILE A 123 10.28 -6.72 5.99
N GLU A 124 9.17 -6.42 5.34
CA GLU A 124 9.13 -6.13 3.92
C GLU A 124 9.49 -4.66 3.65
N ARG A 125 10.47 -4.45 2.80
CA ARG A 125 10.82 -3.15 2.27
C ARG A 125 10.05 -2.92 0.98
N VAL A 126 9.04 -2.09 1.05
CA VAL A 126 8.31 -1.58 -0.11
C VAL A 126 8.38 -0.06 -0.13
N SER A 127 8.35 0.52 -1.31
CA SER A 127 8.41 1.99 -1.48
C SER A 127 7.08 2.67 -1.20
N TYR A 128 6.00 1.92 -1.12
CA TYR A 128 4.64 2.48 -1.04
C TYR A 128 3.73 1.63 -0.14
N CYS A 129 2.68 2.24 0.34
CA CYS A 129 1.52 1.56 0.90
C CYS A 129 0.31 1.88 0.03
N HIS A 130 -0.40 0.85 -0.38
CA HIS A 130 -1.69 0.97 -1.03
C HIS A 130 -2.77 0.63 0.00
N ASN A 131 -3.66 1.57 0.28
CA ASN A 131 -4.70 1.36 1.27
C ASN A 131 -5.97 0.84 0.58
N THR A 132 -6.77 1.72 -0.01
CA THR A 132 -8.00 1.36 -0.74
C THR A 132 -8.10 2.18 -2.01
N GLU A 133 -8.60 1.57 -3.09
CA GLU A 133 -8.79 2.21 -4.38
C GLU A 133 -7.56 2.97 -4.90
N SER A 134 -7.60 4.29 -4.86
CA SER A 134 -6.49 5.16 -5.29
C SER A 134 -5.74 5.81 -4.14
N TYR A 135 -6.08 5.46 -2.90
CA TYR A 135 -5.40 6.01 -1.73
C TYR A 135 -4.15 5.21 -1.41
N GLY A 136 -3.09 5.95 -1.12
CA GLY A 136 -1.82 5.37 -0.74
C GLY A 136 -0.83 6.46 -0.36
N PHE A 137 0.35 6.05 0.09
CA PHE A 137 1.45 6.94 0.43
C PHE A 137 2.78 6.27 0.17
N LEU A 138 3.82 7.08 0.07
CA LEU A 138 5.19 6.60 -0.07
C LEU A 138 5.85 6.51 1.32
N TYR A 139 6.58 5.41 1.55
CA TYR A 139 7.41 5.25 2.74
C TYR A 139 8.75 5.96 2.59
N ASN A 140 9.23 6.55 3.67
CA ASN A 140 10.64 6.75 3.89
C ASN A 140 11.23 5.44 4.46
N ASN A 141 12.16 4.86 3.71
CA ASN A 141 12.84 3.61 4.04
C ASN A 141 14.32 3.80 4.37
N ASP A 142 14.79 5.03 4.58
CA ASP A 142 16.22 5.34 4.76
C ASP A 142 16.87 4.47 5.85
N TYR A 143 16.15 4.23 6.94
CA TYR A 143 16.63 3.36 8.01
C TYR A 143 16.73 1.91 7.56
N LEU A 144 15.71 1.36 6.91
CA LEU A 144 15.75 -0.01 6.38
C LEU A 144 16.88 -0.19 5.35
N ASP A 145 17.07 0.80 4.49
CA ASP A 145 18.09 0.75 3.43
C ASP A 145 19.51 0.78 4.01
N SER A 146 19.69 1.32 5.22
CA SER A 146 20.97 1.33 5.94
C SER A 146 21.31 -0.01 6.63
N LEU A 147 20.34 -0.91 6.81
CA LEU A 147 20.52 -2.17 7.55
C LEU A 147 21.21 -3.25 6.69
N ASN A 148 22.13 -3.95 7.35
CA ASN A 148 22.84 -5.11 6.81
C ASN A 148 22.57 -6.36 7.66
N VAL A 149 22.97 -7.51 7.15
CA VAL A 149 22.92 -8.77 7.91
C VAL A 149 23.80 -8.65 9.16
N ASN A 150 23.32 -9.12 10.29
CA ASN A 150 23.83 -9.03 11.65
C ASN A 150 23.63 -7.69 12.36
N ASP A 151 22.99 -6.70 11.74
CA ASP A 151 22.60 -5.50 12.45
C ASP A 151 21.44 -5.78 13.41
N VAL A 152 21.36 -4.95 14.47
CA VAL A 152 20.30 -5.04 15.48
C VAL A 152 19.38 -3.84 15.37
N ILE A 153 18.09 -4.12 15.30
CA ILE A 153 17.03 -3.11 15.35
C ILE A 153 16.56 -3.02 16.82
N PRO A 154 16.79 -1.90 17.51
CA PRO A 154 16.37 -1.76 18.91
C PRO A 154 14.85 -1.72 19.06
N LEU A 155 14.34 -2.18 20.21
CA LEU A 155 12.94 -1.98 20.61
C LEU A 155 12.54 -0.51 20.48
N GLY A 156 11.37 -0.25 19.90
CA GLY A 156 10.81 1.10 19.73
C GLY A 156 11.44 1.90 18.60
N LYS A 157 12.42 1.35 17.87
CA LYS A 157 13.02 2.01 16.71
C LYS A 157 12.01 2.10 15.58
N THR A 158 11.87 3.28 15.01
CA THR A 158 11.08 3.50 13.78
C THR A 158 11.74 2.77 12.61
N ILE A 159 11.01 1.82 12.03
CA ILE A 159 11.47 0.99 10.92
C ILE A 159 11.19 1.71 9.60
N LYS A 160 9.96 2.12 9.39
CA LYS A 160 9.53 2.89 8.23
C LYS A 160 8.34 3.77 8.57
N LYS A 161 8.25 4.92 7.91
CA LYS A 161 7.16 5.86 8.10
C LYS A 161 6.83 6.57 6.79
N SER A 162 5.62 7.11 6.67
CA SER A 162 5.29 7.99 5.54
C SER A 162 6.01 9.32 5.69
N LYS A 163 6.08 10.08 4.60
CA LYS A 163 6.63 11.44 4.60
C LYS A 163 5.79 12.45 5.38
N SER A 164 4.62 12.05 5.86
CA SER A 164 3.78 12.86 6.75
C SER A 164 4.17 12.79 8.22
N PHE A 165 5.34 12.22 8.54
CA PHE A 165 5.91 12.23 9.88
C PHE A 165 7.25 12.95 9.90
N ASP A 166 7.45 13.78 10.90
CA ASP A 166 8.72 14.49 11.13
C ASP A 166 9.79 13.56 11.73
N ASP A 167 10.99 14.11 11.99
CA ASP A 167 12.11 13.35 12.54
C ASP A 167 11.88 12.88 13.98
N TYR A 168 10.93 13.49 14.68
CA TYR A 168 10.52 13.13 16.03
C TYR A 168 9.31 12.19 16.08
N ASP A 169 8.90 11.67 14.92
CA ASP A 169 7.76 10.76 14.77
C ASP A 169 6.39 11.41 15.06
N ASN A 170 6.31 12.73 14.94
CA ASN A 170 5.04 13.45 15.04
C ASN A 170 4.37 13.50 13.66
N TYR A 171 3.07 13.29 13.65
CA TYR A 171 2.28 13.40 12.43
C TYR A 171 2.14 14.86 12.01
N MET A 172 2.47 15.12 10.75
CA MET A 172 2.28 16.40 10.09
C MET A 172 1.02 16.36 9.25
N ALA A 173 -0.03 17.03 9.74
CA ALA A 173 -1.38 16.90 9.15
C ALA A 173 -1.54 17.53 7.76
N GLY A 174 -0.64 18.42 7.35
CA GLY A 174 -0.78 19.11 6.08
C GLY A 174 0.24 20.22 5.91
N ARG A 175 -0.21 21.38 5.47
CA ARG A 175 0.65 22.55 5.22
C ARG A 175 0.12 23.78 5.92
N ASN A 176 1.04 24.61 6.39
CA ASN A 176 0.71 25.91 6.96
C ASN A 176 0.40 26.90 5.84
N LEU A 177 -0.84 27.34 5.75
CA LEU A 177 -1.32 28.26 4.73
C LEU A 177 -1.79 29.58 5.36
N ARG A 178 -1.59 30.69 4.64
CA ARG A 178 -2.25 31.96 4.98
C ARG A 178 -3.69 31.89 4.47
N VAL A 179 -4.63 32.10 5.36
CA VAL A 179 -6.06 32.07 5.06
C VAL A 179 -6.66 33.45 5.23
N MET A 180 -7.55 33.83 4.35
CA MET A 180 -8.33 35.07 4.43
C MET A 180 -9.81 34.73 4.20
N TYR A 181 -10.67 35.31 5.03
CA TYR A 181 -12.11 35.25 4.81
C TYR A 181 -12.50 36.41 3.89
N VAL A 182 -13.10 36.08 2.76
CA VAL A 182 -13.57 37.06 1.77
C VAL A 182 -15.06 36.83 1.50
N SER A 183 -15.78 37.93 1.21
CA SER A 183 -17.09 37.87 0.63
C SER A 183 -16.98 38.24 -0.84
N ASP A 184 -17.40 37.38 -1.73
CA ASP A 184 -17.43 37.63 -3.17
C ASP A 184 -18.87 37.61 -3.69
N ALA A 185 -19.12 38.39 -4.73
CA ALA A 185 -20.47 38.49 -5.37
C ALA A 185 -20.89 37.19 -6.07
N GLU A 186 -19.92 36.34 -6.43
CA GLU A 186 -20.16 35.07 -7.14
C GLU A 186 -20.33 33.88 -6.19
N THR A 187 -20.01 34.02 -4.90
CA THR A 187 -20.04 32.93 -3.93
C THR A 187 -20.90 33.31 -2.74
N THR A 188 -21.99 32.62 -2.57
CA THR A 188 -22.91 32.85 -1.45
C THR A 188 -22.57 32.04 -0.21
N GLU A 189 -22.01 30.82 -0.34
CA GLU A 189 -21.77 29.91 0.78
C GLU A 189 -20.78 28.79 0.38
N ASP A 190 -19.95 28.34 1.33
CA ASP A 190 -19.15 27.11 1.30
C ASP A 190 -18.10 26.97 0.17
N ALA A 191 -17.69 28.04 -0.46
CA ALA A 191 -16.63 28.02 -1.45
C ALA A 191 -15.26 28.28 -0.84
N ILE A 192 -14.23 27.62 -1.40
CA ILE A 192 -12.83 27.80 -1.05
C ILE A 192 -12.04 28.11 -2.32
N GLU A 193 -11.41 29.27 -2.36
CA GLU A 193 -10.45 29.61 -3.40
C GLU A 193 -9.03 29.22 -2.97
N ILE A 194 -8.35 28.46 -3.80
CA ILE A 194 -6.96 28.03 -3.54
C ILE A 194 -6.05 28.61 -4.60
N SER A 195 -4.98 29.27 -4.17
CA SER A 195 -3.97 29.75 -5.12
C SER A 195 -3.30 28.59 -5.86
N LYS A 196 -2.91 28.80 -7.12
CA LYS A 196 -2.24 27.79 -7.95
C LYS A 196 -0.97 27.24 -7.26
N SER A 197 -0.22 28.08 -6.56
CA SER A 197 0.96 27.66 -5.83
C SER A 197 0.63 26.79 -4.60
N ALA A 198 -0.45 27.11 -3.88
CA ALA A 198 -0.92 26.27 -2.78
C ALA A 198 -1.44 24.91 -3.29
N SER A 199 -2.20 24.89 -4.37
CA SER A 199 -2.67 23.66 -5.01
C SER A 199 -1.53 22.72 -5.39
N GLN A 200 -0.43 23.25 -5.92
CA GLN A 200 0.76 22.46 -6.24
C GLN A 200 1.45 21.87 -5.00
N LYS A 201 1.37 22.54 -3.86
CA LYS A 201 1.95 22.08 -2.59
C LYS A 201 1.09 21.03 -1.89
N LEU A 202 -0.21 21.01 -2.15
CA LEU A 202 -1.17 20.05 -1.59
C LEU A 202 -1.28 18.78 -2.45
N SER A 203 -0.17 18.33 -3.01
CA SER A 203 -0.12 17.12 -3.83
C SER A 203 0.04 15.86 -2.99
N ARG A 204 -0.57 14.78 -3.44
CA ARG A 204 -0.42 13.45 -2.87
C ARG A 204 -0.07 12.45 -3.97
N PRO A 205 0.61 11.34 -3.65
CA PRO A 205 0.72 10.24 -4.57
C PRO A 205 -0.63 9.53 -4.75
N GLU A 206 -0.98 9.22 -5.98
CA GLU A 206 -2.10 8.33 -6.30
C GLU A 206 -1.54 6.97 -6.70
N ILE A 207 -1.88 5.93 -5.95
CA ILE A 207 -1.39 4.57 -6.18
C ILE A 207 -2.57 3.70 -6.57
N LYS A 208 -2.56 3.18 -7.80
CA LYS A 208 -3.59 2.27 -8.32
C LYS A 208 -3.04 0.86 -8.45
N LYS A 209 -3.75 -0.11 -7.90
CA LYS A 209 -3.53 -1.52 -8.14
C LYS A 209 -4.44 -2.00 -9.26
N ILE A 210 -3.86 -2.54 -10.32
CA ILE A 210 -4.58 -3.12 -11.45
C ILE A 210 -4.27 -4.61 -11.47
N SER A 211 -5.30 -5.42 -11.36
CA SER A 211 -5.19 -6.88 -11.47
C SER A 211 -5.97 -7.35 -12.68
N PHE A 212 -5.39 -8.24 -13.45
CA PHE A 212 -6.05 -8.87 -14.59
C PHE A 212 -5.59 -10.30 -14.73
N LEU A 213 -6.43 -11.11 -15.32
CA LEU A 213 -6.18 -12.50 -15.63
C LEU A 213 -6.09 -12.67 -17.14
N ILE A 214 -5.12 -13.44 -17.58
CA ILE A 214 -4.97 -13.86 -18.98
C ILE A 214 -5.29 -15.35 -19.00
N ASN A 215 -6.33 -15.74 -19.72
CA ASN A 215 -6.78 -17.12 -19.85
C ASN A 215 -6.11 -17.79 -21.06
N ASP A 216 -6.30 -19.10 -21.21
CA ASP A 216 -5.68 -19.89 -22.30
C ASP A 216 -6.11 -19.44 -23.71
N ASN A 217 -7.31 -18.86 -23.84
CA ASN A 217 -7.86 -18.36 -25.12
C ASN A 217 -7.56 -16.87 -25.36
N ASP A 218 -6.81 -16.24 -24.46
CA ASP A 218 -6.51 -14.82 -24.52
C ASP A 218 -5.15 -14.62 -25.17
N ILE A 219 -5.08 -13.72 -26.16
CA ILE A 219 -3.85 -13.29 -26.80
C ILE A 219 -3.50 -11.90 -26.28
N PRO A 220 -2.49 -11.75 -25.41
CA PRO A 220 -2.05 -10.44 -24.98
C PRO A 220 -1.37 -9.70 -26.14
N LEU A 221 -1.58 -8.39 -26.22
CA LEU A 221 -1.08 -7.57 -27.31
C LEU A 221 0.32 -7.01 -27.01
N ASN A 222 1.18 -6.97 -28.01
CA ASN A 222 2.52 -6.35 -27.90
C ASN A 222 2.43 -4.82 -27.91
N LEU A 223 2.13 -4.22 -26.76
CA LEU A 223 1.91 -2.77 -26.66
C LEU A 223 3.18 -1.98 -26.29
N TYR A 224 4.14 -2.63 -25.69
CA TYR A 224 5.35 -2.00 -25.14
C TYR A 224 6.64 -2.53 -25.73
N GLY A 225 6.58 -3.62 -26.51
CA GLY A 225 7.70 -4.19 -27.23
C GLY A 225 7.92 -3.56 -28.61
N ASP A 226 8.77 -4.21 -29.37
CA ASP A 226 9.08 -3.92 -30.76
C ASP A 226 8.96 -5.20 -31.62
N ASP A 227 9.47 -5.18 -32.83
CA ASP A 227 9.41 -6.33 -33.74
C ASP A 227 10.24 -7.53 -33.26
N ASN A 228 11.19 -7.32 -32.36
CA ASN A 228 12.10 -8.35 -31.86
C ASN A 228 11.77 -8.82 -30.46
N ILE A 229 11.14 -7.95 -29.64
CA ILE A 229 10.87 -8.21 -28.22
C ILE A 229 9.38 -8.02 -27.97
N TYR A 230 8.72 -9.10 -27.57
CA TYR A 230 7.32 -9.07 -27.19
C TYR A 230 7.17 -8.58 -25.75
N LYS A 231 6.42 -7.47 -25.56
CA LYS A 231 6.26 -6.83 -24.27
C LYS A 231 4.80 -6.38 -24.08
N ILE A 232 4.10 -7.04 -23.22
CA ILE A 232 2.64 -6.87 -23.02
C ILE A 232 2.28 -5.78 -22.02
N ILE A 233 3.14 -5.51 -21.04
CA ILE A 233 2.98 -4.51 -20.01
C ILE A 233 4.23 -3.62 -19.92
N PRO A 234 4.13 -2.40 -19.39
CA PRO A 234 5.31 -1.58 -19.13
C PRO A 234 6.14 -2.19 -18.00
N ASP A 235 7.45 -2.07 -18.04
CA ASP A 235 8.33 -2.50 -16.96
C ASP A 235 8.27 -1.56 -15.74
N ILE A 236 8.77 -2.03 -14.60
CA ILE A 236 8.94 -1.20 -13.41
C ILE A 236 9.80 0.02 -13.76
N GLY A 237 9.32 1.21 -13.42
CA GLY A 237 9.98 2.48 -13.73
C GLY A 237 9.55 3.11 -15.06
N GLU A 238 8.80 2.43 -15.92
CA GLU A 238 8.28 3.00 -17.16
C GLU A 238 6.95 3.73 -16.98
N ASN A 239 6.72 4.70 -17.84
CA ASN A 239 5.45 5.41 -17.93
C ASN A 239 4.45 4.64 -18.81
N ILE A 240 3.20 4.64 -18.39
CA ILE A 240 2.12 4.02 -19.14
C ILE A 240 1.84 4.83 -20.41
N LYS A 241 2.00 4.18 -21.58
CA LYS A 241 1.76 4.80 -22.89
C LYS A 241 0.28 4.87 -23.20
N LYS A 242 -0.20 6.02 -23.70
CA LYS A 242 -1.60 6.24 -24.14
C LYS A 242 -2.67 5.84 -23.09
N GLY A 243 -2.30 5.72 -21.81
CA GLY A 243 -3.22 5.31 -20.76
C GLY A 243 -3.63 3.84 -20.80
N ILE A 244 -2.92 2.96 -21.50
CA ILE A 244 -3.21 1.52 -21.60
C ILE A 244 -2.08 0.75 -20.94
N VAL A 245 -2.39 -0.02 -19.91
CA VAL A 245 -1.43 -0.89 -19.19
C VAL A 245 -1.25 -2.21 -19.92
N CYS A 246 -2.34 -2.84 -20.32
CA CYS A 246 -2.35 -4.11 -21.03
C CYS A 246 -3.54 -4.16 -21.99
N GLY A 247 -3.38 -4.83 -23.09
CA GLY A 247 -4.45 -5.16 -24.02
C GLY A 247 -4.47 -6.67 -24.25
N VAL A 248 -5.65 -7.25 -24.23
CA VAL A 248 -5.87 -8.68 -24.44
C VAL A 248 -6.95 -8.87 -25.49
N ARG A 249 -6.67 -9.73 -26.45
CA ARG A 249 -7.62 -10.16 -27.47
C ARG A 249 -8.10 -11.57 -27.15
N THR A 250 -9.39 -11.73 -26.96
CA THR A 250 -10.00 -13.05 -26.74
C THR A 250 -10.58 -13.56 -28.04
N GLU A 251 -10.14 -14.74 -28.49
CA GLU A 251 -10.76 -15.47 -29.59
C GLU A 251 -11.83 -16.39 -29.01
N ARG A 252 -13.08 -16.18 -29.41
CA ARG A 252 -14.15 -17.14 -29.09
C ARG A 252 -14.06 -18.31 -30.06
N ASN A 253 -13.73 -19.48 -29.56
CA ASN A 253 -13.79 -20.76 -30.29
C ASN A 253 -15.22 -21.29 -30.28
N ASP A 254 -16.18 -20.55 -30.80
CA ASP A 254 -17.53 -21.11 -31.01
C ASP A 254 -17.54 -21.89 -32.34
N GLU A 255 -18.10 -23.10 -32.31
CA GLU A 255 -18.24 -24.01 -33.47
C GLU A 255 -18.98 -23.44 -34.70
N ILE A 256 -19.42 -22.18 -34.60
CA ILE A 256 -20.12 -21.41 -35.64
C ILE A 256 -19.20 -21.01 -36.82
N PHE A 257 -17.89 -21.23 -36.70
CA PHE A 257 -16.90 -20.74 -37.68
C PHE A 257 -16.83 -21.47 -39.01
N PHE A 258 -17.68 -22.43 -39.25
CA PHE A 258 -17.64 -23.23 -40.50
C PHE A 258 -18.50 -22.69 -41.66
N SER A 259 -19.13 -21.53 -41.54
CA SER A 259 -19.92 -20.94 -42.62
C SER A 259 -19.31 -19.63 -43.13
N GLN A 260 -19.49 -19.32 -44.44
CA GLN A 260 -19.05 -18.06 -45.06
C GLN A 260 -19.62 -16.79 -44.38
N ALA A 261 -20.71 -16.91 -43.65
CA ALA A 261 -21.25 -15.84 -42.83
C ALA A 261 -20.35 -15.51 -41.62
N ALA A 262 -19.54 -16.45 -41.15
CA ALA A 262 -18.66 -16.29 -40.02
C ALA A 262 -17.48 -15.35 -40.29
N GLU A 263 -17.00 -15.22 -41.53
CA GLU A 263 -15.93 -14.28 -41.86
C GLU A 263 -16.35 -12.81 -41.66
N ARG A 264 -17.62 -12.50 -41.91
CA ARG A 264 -18.17 -11.16 -41.64
C ARG A 264 -18.45 -10.90 -40.15
N LEU A 265 -18.67 -11.97 -39.40
CA LEU A 265 -18.86 -11.93 -37.94
C LEU A 265 -17.54 -11.98 -37.16
N LYS A 266 -16.43 -12.37 -37.81
CA LYS A 266 -15.10 -12.47 -37.18
C LYS A 266 -14.68 -11.20 -36.45
N THR A 267 -14.96 -10.05 -37.02
CA THR A 267 -14.69 -8.72 -36.41
C THR A 267 -15.60 -8.43 -35.22
N THR A 268 -16.76 -9.07 -35.13
CA THR A 268 -17.72 -8.88 -34.02
C THR A 268 -17.48 -9.86 -32.88
N LEU A 269 -16.74 -10.94 -33.11
CA LEU A 269 -16.43 -11.98 -32.12
C LEU A 269 -15.07 -11.79 -31.45
N ILE A 270 -14.29 -10.82 -31.89
CA ILE A 270 -13.03 -10.44 -31.27
C ILE A 270 -13.32 -9.38 -30.23
N ASN A 271 -13.18 -9.73 -28.97
CA ASN A 271 -13.26 -8.78 -27.87
C ASN A 271 -11.85 -8.34 -27.46
N ASP A 272 -11.53 -7.08 -27.75
CA ASP A 272 -10.31 -6.46 -27.24
C ASP A 272 -10.61 -5.83 -25.87
N ILE A 273 -10.03 -6.39 -24.82
CA ILE A 273 -10.11 -5.85 -23.47
C ILE A 273 -8.86 -5.00 -23.22
N THR A 274 -9.05 -3.78 -22.78
CA THR A 274 -7.94 -2.89 -22.42
C THR A 274 -8.01 -2.49 -20.95
N TYR A 275 -6.91 -2.70 -20.23
CA TYR A 275 -6.74 -2.23 -18.86
C TYR A 275 -6.08 -0.86 -18.87
N LYS A 276 -6.73 0.14 -18.27
CA LYS A 276 -6.35 1.54 -18.40
C LYS A 276 -5.88 2.13 -17.09
N ALA A 277 -4.77 2.86 -17.13
CA ALA A 277 -4.30 3.73 -16.06
C ALA A 277 -3.39 4.82 -16.63
N LYS A 278 -3.06 5.79 -15.78
CA LYS A 278 -2.05 6.82 -16.07
C LYS A 278 -1.01 6.78 -14.95
N GLY A 279 0.22 7.04 -15.28
CA GLY A 279 1.29 7.12 -14.29
C GLY A 279 2.51 6.29 -14.65
N LYS A 280 3.33 6.04 -13.65
CA LYS A 280 4.56 5.26 -13.71
C LYS A 280 4.36 3.93 -12.98
N VAL A 281 4.84 2.85 -13.56
CA VAL A 281 4.79 1.52 -12.93
C VAL A 281 5.82 1.48 -11.79
N ILE A 282 5.36 1.13 -10.59
CA ILE A 282 6.20 1.04 -9.40
C ILE A 282 6.42 -0.40 -8.93
N ASP A 283 5.51 -1.31 -9.28
CA ASP A 283 5.61 -2.72 -8.91
C ASP A 283 4.85 -3.60 -9.90
N ILE A 284 5.32 -4.84 -10.08
CA ILE A 284 4.70 -5.86 -10.92
C ILE A 284 4.81 -7.21 -10.20
N ASN A 285 3.66 -7.87 -10.03
CA ASN A 285 3.61 -9.24 -9.55
C ASN A 285 2.97 -10.14 -10.60
N VAL A 286 3.69 -11.18 -11.03
CA VAL A 286 3.23 -12.14 -12.01
C VAL A 286 3.10 -13.51 -11.35
N TYR A 287 1.92 -14.09 -11.45
CA TYR A 287 1.65 -15.45 -10.99
C TYR A 287 1.27 -16.30 -12.19
N CYS A 288 1.96 -17.42 -12.37
CA CYS A 288 1.71 -18.37 -13.43
C CYS A 288 1.56 -19.77 -12.84
N ASN A 289 0.48 -20.46 -13.17
CA ASN A 289 0.20 -21.83 -12.72
C ASN A 289 0.72 -22.90 -13.69
N LYS A 290 1.19 -22.50 -14.86
CA LYS A 290 1.81 -23.37 -15.88
C LYS A 290 3.27 -23.02 -16.05
N ASP A 291 4.08 -23.97 -16.57
CA ASP A 291 5.41 -23.63 -17.04
C ASP A 291 5.31 -22.76 -18.29
N ILE A 292 6.13 -21.71 -18.34
CA ILE A 292 6.11 -20.73 -19.45
C ILE A 292 6.47 -21.42 -20.78
N SER A 293 7.28 -22.48 -20.74
CA SER A 293 7.61 -23.31 -21.90
C SER A 293 6.41 -24.06 -22.49
N GLU A 294 5.33 -24.22 -21.74
CA GLU A 294 4.08 -24.88 -22.18
C GLU A 294 3.07 -23.88 -22.75
N THR A 295 3.38 -22.57 -22.71
CA THR A 295 2.49 -21.56 -23.27
C THR A 295 2.63 -21.49 -24.79
N PRO A 296 1.51 -21.39 -25.54
CA PRO A 296 1.57 -21.34 -27.00
C PRO A 296 2.36 -20.11 -27.49
N ASN A 297 3.25 -20.31 -28.45
CA ASN A 297 3.85 -19.27 -29.30
C ASN A 297 4.93 -18.34 -28.72
N GLY A 298 5.65 -18.69 -27.67
CA GLY A 298 6.78 -17.85 -27.21
C GLY A 298 6.41 -16.41 -26.78
N ILE A 299 5.11 -16.11 -26.72
CA ILE A 299 4.55 -14.77 -26.38
C ILE A 299 5.00 -14.32 -25.00
N TYR A 300 5.29 -15.25 -24.12
CA TYR A 300 5.70 -14.99 -22.75
C TYR A 300 7.20 -15.05 -22.53
N GLU A 301 7.95 -15.42 -23.56
CA GLU A 301 9.42 -15.40 -23.51
C GLU A 301 9.92 -13.95 -23.40
N GLY A 302 10.83 -13.72 -22.50
CA GLY A 302 11.42 -12.42 -22.25
C GLY A 302 10.84 -11.70 -21.03
N GLN A 303 9.82 -10.84 -21.18
CA GLN A 303 9.34 -10.00 -20.09
C GLN A 303 8.68 -10.80 -18.95
N LEU A 304 7.66 -11.60 -19.25
CA LEU A 304 6.97 -12.37 -18.21
C LEU A 304 7.83 -13.48 -17.63
N GLU A 305 8.63 -14.13 -18.49
CA GLU A 305 9.58 -15.14 -18.06
C GLU A 305 10.55 -14.59 -16.99
N PHE A 306 11.01 -13.35 -17.17
CA PHE A 306 11.88 -12.70 -16.20
C PHE A 306 11.20 -12.62 -14.83
N TYR A 307 9.96 -12.11 -14.75
CA TYR A 307 9.24 -11.98 -13.48
C TYR A 307 8.95 -13.34 -12.83
N VAL A 308 8.59 -14.34 -13.61
CA VAL A 308 8.33 -15.70 -13.10
C VAL A 308 9.62 -16.38 -12.61
N LYS A 309 10.71 -16.26 -13.35
CA LYS A 309 12.02 -16.82 -12.94
C LYS A 309 12.52 -16.14 -11.67
N ASP A 310 12.41 -14.81 -11.58
CA ASP A 310 12.84 -14.10 -10.38
C ASP A 310 11.98 -14.46 -9.17
N ASN A 311 10.69 -14.63 -9.35
CA ASN A 311 9.81 -15.09 -8.28
C ASN A 311 10.16 -16.52 -7.81
N LYS A 312 10.46 -17.45 -8.74
CA LYS A 312 10.96 -18.79 -8.41
C LYS A 312 12.30 -18.74 -7.66
N ARG A 313 13.25 -17.88 -8.09
CA ARG A 313 14.50 -17.65 -7.39
C ARG A 313 14.27 -17.18 -5.96
N PHE A 314 13.48 -16.12 -5.79
CA PHE A 314 13.12 -15.58 -4.49
C PHE A 314 12.53 -16.66 -3.56
N CYS A 315 11.52 -17.39 -4.03
CA CYS A 315 10.92 -18.48 -3.24
C CYS A 315 11.95 -19.56 -2.87
N THR A 316 12.88 -19.89 -3.76
CA THR A 316 13.93 -20.89 -3.49
C THR A 316 14.89 -20.40 -2.41
N GLU A 317 15.31 -19.14 -2.47
CA GLU A 317 16.20 -18.53 -1.46
C GLU A 317 15.53 -18.51 -0.08
N VAL A 318 14.24 -18.09 -0.03
CA VAL A 318 13.45 -18.11 1.21
C VAL A 318 13.32 -19.52 1.76
N CYS A 319 12.97 -20.50 0.92
CA CYS A 319 12.85 -21.90 1.36
C CYS A 319 14.17 -22.45 1.90
N ASN A 320 15.30 -22.12 1.28
CA ASN A 320 16.62 -22.56 1.74
C ASN A 320 16.98 -21.91 3.09
N LEU A 321 16.69 -20.61 3.26
CA LEU A 321 16.88 -19.93 4.54
C LEU A 321 16.06 -20.59 5.64
N LEU A 322 14.77 -20.84 5.41
CA LEU A 322 13.89 -21.46 6.39
C LEU A 322 14.29 -22.89 6.73
N LYS A 323 14.73 -23.70 5.74
CA LYS A 323 15.26 -25.05 5.99
C LYS A 323 16.51 -24.99 6.88
N ASN A 324 17.48 -24.15 6.54
CA ASN A 324 18.68 -23.97 7.34
C ASN A 324 18.38 -23.54 8.78
N TYR A 325 17.35 -22.69 8.93
CA TYR A 325 16.91 -22.22 10.24
C TYR A 325 16.29 -23.36 11.07
N ILE A 326 15.46 -24.20 10.44
CA ILE A 326 14.81 -25.36 11.07
C ILE A 326 15.85 -26.44 11.42
N ASP A 327 16.75 -26.76 10.49
CA ASP A 327 17.75 -27.83 10.65
C ASP A 327 18.80 -27.50 11.74
N ASN A 328 19.10 -26.21 11.92
CA ASN A 328 20.02 -25.74 12.97
C ASN A 328 19.40 -25.67 14.37
N SER A 329 18.24 -26.27 14.59
CA SER A 329 17.54 -26.35 15.89
C SER A 329 17.24 -24.98 16.53
N MET A 330 17.28 -23.91 15.77
CA MET A 330 16.88 -22.57 16.23
C MET A 330 15.36 -22.45 16.38
N TYR A 331 14.62 -23.35 15.74
CA TYR A 331 13.16 -23.38 15.82
C TYR A 331 12.69 -24.32 16.94
N LYS A 332 12.29 -23.77 18.07
CA LYS A 332 11.48 -24.52 19.04
C LYS A 332 10.04 -24.56 18.51
N LYS A 333 9.54 -25.75 18.14
CA LYS A 333 8.12 -25.93 17.89
C LYS A 333 7.35 -25.39 19.10
N SER A 334 6.65 -24.29 18.93
CA SER A 334 5.60 -23.89 19.88
C SER A 334 4.49 -24.94 19.76
N HIS A 335 4.21 -25.64 20.83
CA HIS A 335 3.09 -26.56 20.96
C HIS A 335 1.79 -25.79 21.09
#